data_2e11a575792d1d2a49d9894673a4c273
#
_entry.id   2e11a575792d1d2a49d9894673a4c273
#
_cell.length_a   1.000
_cell.length_b   1.000
_cell.length_c   1.000
_cell.angle_alpha   90.00
_cell.angle_beta   90.00
_cell.angle_gamma   90.00
#
_symmetry.space_group_name_H-M   'P 1'
#
loop_
_entity.id
_entity.type
_entity.pdbx_description
1 polymer ?
#
loop_
_entity_poly.entity_id
_entity_poly.type
_entity_poly.pdbx_seq_one_letter_code
_entity_poly.pdbx_strand_id
1 'polypeptide(L)'
;MYKKCHALRRIFVAGAVCAISSILLASPSQAQTSKWPDKPVRIVVPFAPGGSNDVIARRLADSLRQSLGQPFLIENKPGAGSVVGANYVAQAAKDGYTILFVSGSLATTAGVQKTPYDAKLAFEPIATVAESPFVLLLRENLGVKNLKELIAYVKANPGKVNYGTAGIGDNAQLMTELLAKEVGGLKMQSIAYKGISPAQLDLVAGRIDFLFTTMASIKGTAADALPKIAFTGATRDPGFPNVPTVKEQTGLDYVVTIWWGAFGPAGMDKKARDILNAEIKKIVQTPAFETFLETLGARPMISTPDQLGVLLATDVDRWTATAEAIGIRQK
;
A
#
# COMPACT_ATOMS: atom_id res chain seq x y z
N MET A 1 58.81 51.47 -50.04
CA MET A 1 57.34 51.28 -50.03
C MET A 1 56.95 49.80 -49.90
N TYR A 2 57.86 48.84 -49.56
CA TYR A 2 57.62 47.41 -49.56
C TYR A 2 57.55 46.70 -48.17
N LYS A 3 57.81 47.43 -47.09
CA LYS A 3 57.89 46.88 -45.73
C LYS A 3 56.53 46.90 -44.94
N LYS A 4 55.49 47.65 -45.40
CA LYS A 4 54.21 47.70 -44.70
C LYS A 4 53.18 46.62 -45.07
N CYS A 5 53.35 45.92 -46.21
CA CYS A 5 52.39 44.87 -46.63
C CYS A 5 52.56 43.53 -45.88
N HIS A 6 53.73 43.24 -45.34
CA HIS A 6 53.93 41.95 -44.65
C HIS A 6 53.39 41.90 -43.21
N ALA A 7 53.25 43.05 -42.58
CA ALA A 7 52.72 43.12 -41.20
C ALA A 7 51.19 42.83 -41.13
N LEU A 8 50.42 43.40 -42.09
CA LEU A 8 48.97 43.17 -42.17
C LEU A 8 48.62 41.73 -42.52
N ARG A 9 49.41 41.08 -43.33
CA ARG A 9 49.14 39.66 -43.73
C ARG A 9 49.36 38.68 -42.57
N ARG A 10 50.28 38.94 -41.63
CA ARG A 10 50.52 38.14 -40.43
C ARG A 10 49.44 38.26 -39.37
N ILE A 11 48.82 39.44 -39.25
CA ILE A 11 47.72 39.67 -38.29
C ILE A 11 46.44 38.96 -38.74
N PHE A 12 46.14 38.92 -40.04
CA PHE A 12 44.96 38.23 -40.56
C PHE A 12 45.06 36.68 -40.43
N VAL A 13 46.24 36.10 -40.59
CA VAL A 13 46.43 34.65 -40.46
C VAL A 13 46.38 34.21 -38.99
N ALA A 14 46.90 35.03 -38.04
CA ALA A 14 46.81 34.76 -36.61
C ALA A 14 45.37 34.83 -36.06
N GLY A 15 44.55 35.81 -36.57
CA GLY A 15 43.15 35.92 -36.20
C GLY A 15 42.25 34.76 -36.68
N ALA A 16 42.54 34.24 -37.89
CA ALA A 16 41.78 33.12 -38.43
C ALA A 16 42.06 31.77 -37.73
N VAL A 17 43.28 31.58 -37.25
CA VAL A 17 43.66 30.34 -36.51
C VAL A 17 43.04 30.34 -35.11
N CYS A 18 42.95 31.49 -34.40
CA CYS A 18 42.28 31.58 -33.12
C CYS A 18 40.75 31.38 -33.20
N ALA A 19 40.08 31.81 -34.29
CA ALA A 19 38.66 31.61 -34.48
C ALA A 19 38.26 30.18 -34.76
N ILE A 20 39.13 29.39 -35.45
CA ILE A 20 38.89 27.97 -35.74
C ILE A 20 39.12 27.10 -34.51
N SER A 21 40.02 27.47 -33.60
CA SER A 21 40.27 26.72 -32.34
C SER A 21 39.13 26.84 -31.34
N SER A 22 38.31 27.89 -31.40
CA SER A 22 37.16 28.09 -30.49
C SER A 22 35.91 27.28 -30.88
N ILE A 23 35.82 26.84 -32.15
CA ILE A 23 34.66 26.07 -32.64
C ILE A 23 34.79 24.58 -32.33
N LEU A 24 36.02 24.07 -32.10
CA LEU A 24 36.26 22.65 -31.84
C LEU A 24 36.05 22.22 -30.39
N LEU A 25 35.75 23.14 -29.44
CA LEU A 25 35.49 22.85 -28.02
C LEU A 25 34.00 22.82 -27.66
N ALA A 26 33.10 23.10 -28.59
CA ALA A 26 31.68 22.86 -28.40
C ALA A 26 31.37 21.38 -28.68
N SER A 27 31.92 20.46 -27.86
CA SER A 27 31.37 19.11 -27.81
C SER A 27 29.90 19.24 -27.43
N PRO A 28 28.95 18.69 -28.24
CA PRO A 28 27.58 18.64 -27.81
C PRO A 28 27.59 17.88 -26.48
N SER A 29 27.23 18.55 -25.40
CA SER A 29 26.89 17.89 -24.17
C SER A 29 25.73 16.96 -24.53
N GLN A 30 26.05 15.72 -24.86
CA GLN A 30 25.02 14.68 -24.90
C GLN A 30 24.44 14.70 -23.50
N ALA A 31 23.26 15.28 -23.37
CA ALA A 31 22.42 15.07 -22.21
C ALA A 31 22.30 13.55 -22.09
N GLN A 32 23.15 12.92 -21.28
CA GLN A 32 22.98 11.55 -20.87
C GLN A 32 21.56 11.49 -20.34
N THR A 33 20.65 10.88 -21.09
CA THR A 33 19.34 10.54 -20.59
C THR A 33 19.60 9.58 -19.44
N SER A 34 19.72 10.13 -18.24
CA SER A 34 20.00 9.36 -17.03
C SER A 34 18.98 8.25 -16.96
N LYS A 35 19.50 7.02 -16.94
CA LYS A 35 18.63 5.83 -16.82
C LYS A 35 17.98 5.90 -15.43
N TRP A 36 16.69 6.22 -15.39
CA TRP A 36 15.96 6.13 -14.13
C TRP A 36 15.77 4.67 -13.74
N PRO A 37 15.95 4.28 -12.46
CA PRO A 37 16.54 5.06 -11.38
C PRO A 37 18.08 5.08 -11.47
N ASP A 38 18.71 6.21 -11.13
CA ASP A 38 20.16 6.38 -11.03
C ASP A 38 20.65 6.53 -9.58
N LYS A 39 19.72 6.57 -8.62
CA LYS A 39 19.96 6.63 -7.18
C LYS A 39 18.89 5.82 -6.42
N PRO A 40 19.05 5.58 -5.10
CA PRO A 40 18.07 4.83 -4.32
C PRO A 40 16.67 5.42 -4.37
N VAL A 41 15.65 4.55 -4.49
CA VAL A 41 14.24 4.88 -4.43
C VAL A 41 13.70 4.57 -3.05
N ARG A 42 12.92 5.47 -2.46
CA ARG A 42 12.26 5.28 -1.17
C ARG A 42 10.84 4.78 -1.36
N ILE A 43 10.50 3.68 -0.71
CA ILE A 43 9.14 3.15 -0.62
C ILE A 43 8.61 3.45 0.79
N VAL A 44 7.66 4.39 0.89
CA VAL A 44 7.00 4.72 2.15
C VAL A 44 5.88 3.73 2.39
N VAL A 45 5.91 3.06 3.55
CA VAL A 45 4.85 2.19 4.06
C VAL A 45 4.18 2.91 5.24
N PRO A 46 2.87 3.27 5.16
CA PRO A 46 2.24 4.15 6.15
C PRO A 46 1.76 3.43 7.42
N PHE A 47 2.40 2.32 7.77
CA PHE A 47 2.08 1.48 8.94
C PHE A 47 3.35 1.00 9.65
N ALA A 48 3.19 0.52 10.89
CA ALA A 48 4.27 -0.14 11.63
C ALA A 48 4.82 -1.36 10.88
N PRO A 49 6.11 -1.68 11.03
CA PRO A 49 6.72 -2.87 10.44
C PRO A 49 6.00 -4.17 10.82
N GLY A 50 6.09 -5.18 9.95
CA GLY A 50 5.60 -6.55 10.19
C GLY A 50 4.14 -6.79 9.79
N GLY A 51 3.35 -5.77 9.42
CA GLY A 51 2.04 -5.96 8.80
C GLY A 51 2.16 -6.28 7.30
N SER A 52 1.04 -6.70 6.67
CA SER A 52 1.01 -7.10 5.25
C SER A 52 1.56 -6.05 4.30
N ASN A 53 1.30 -4.76 4.56
CA ASN A 53 1.89 -3.68 3.76
C ASN A 53 3.42 -3.72 3.79
N ASP A 54 4.03 -3.95 4.95
CA ASP A 54 5.48 -4.00 5.12
C ASP A 54 6.07 -5.28 4.51
N VAL A 55 5.45 -6.43 4.77
CA VAL A 55 5.91 -7.74 4.29
C VAL A 55 5.94 -7.78 2.75
N ILE A 56 4.84 -7.36 2.10
CA ILE A 56 4.74 -7.35 0.64
C ILE A 56 5.65 -6.28 0.02
N ALA A 57 5.72 -5.08 0.64
CA ALA A 57 6.60 -4.01 0.17
C ALA A 57 8.08 -4.41 0.18
N ARG A 58 8.56 -5.11 1.22
CA ARG A 58 9.95 -5.58 1.31
C ARG A 58 10.28 -6.58 0.21
N ARG A 59 9.39 -7.55 -0.05
CA ARG A 59 9.56 -8.51 -1.13
C ARG A 59 9.59 -7.83 -2.49
N LEU A 60 8.70 -6.86 -2.72
CA LEU A 60 8.67 -6.06 -3.95
C LEU A 60 9.95 -5.22 -4.09
N ALA A 61 10.41 -4.57 -3.02
CA ALA A 61 11.63 -3.76 -3.00
C ALA A 61 12.88 -4.57 -3.38
N ASP A 62 13.01 -5.80 -2.86
CA ASP A 62 14.10 -6.70 -3.22
C ASP A 62 14.06 -7.10 -4.69
N SER A 63 12.88 -7.38 -5.23
CA SER A 63 12.70 -7.73 -6.63
C SER A 63 12.97 -6.53 -7.55
N LEU A 64 12.51 -5.32 -7.21
CA LEU A 64 12.79 -4.09 -7.93
C LEU A 64 14.29 -3.75 -7.93
N ARG A 65 14.97 -3.95 -6.79
CA ARG A 65 16.43 -3.78 -6.70
C ARG A 65 17.18 -4.71 -7.67
N GLN A 66 16.76 -5.96 -7.75
CA GLN A 66 17.37 -6.94 -8.68
C GLN A 66 17.14 -6.56 -10.15
N SER A 67 15.95 -6.07 -10.47
CA SER A 67 15.54 -5.75 -11.83
C SER A 67 16.10 -4.40 -12.32
N LEU A 68 16.06 -3.37 -11.49
CA LEU A 68 16.43 -2.00 -11.87
C LEU A 68 17.84 -1.58 -11.45
N GLY A 69 18.54 -2.39 -10.64
CA GLY A 69 19.95 -2.19 -10.27
C GLY A 69 20.19 -1.10 -9.24
N GLN A 70 19.15 -0.48 -8.67
CA GLN A 70 19.26 0.52 -7.60
C GLN A 70 18.54 0.05 -6.33
N PRO A 71 19.00 0.46 -5.14
CA PRO A 71 18.31 0.13 -3.89
C PRO A 71 16.90 0.70 -3.85
N PHE A 72 15.93 -0.12 -3.39
CA PHE A 72 14.60 0.30 -3.01
C PHE A 72 14.48 0.18 -1.49
N LEU A 73 14.38 1.32 -0.80
CA LEU A 73 14.50 1.41 0.66
C LEU A 73 13.11 1.56 1.30
N ILE A 74 12.74 0.64 2.19
CA ILE A 74 11.49 0.72 2.92
C ILE A 74 11.62 1.74 4.07
N GLU A 75 10.69 2.70 4.12
CA GLU A 75 10.54 3.65 5.20
C GLU A 75 9.14 3.56 5.80
N ASN A 76 9.03 3.02 7.02
CA ASN A 76 7.76 2.95 7.73
C ASN A 76 7.42 4.32 8.36
N LYS A 77 6.28 4.91 7.97
CA LYS A 77 5.75 6.18 8.53
C LYS A 77 4.32 5.98 9.04
N PRO A 78 4.15 5.30 10.20
CA PRO A 78 2.84 4.98 10.74
C PRO A 78 2.12 6.18 11.32
N GLY A 79 0.77 6.13 11.35
CA GLY A 79 -0.06 7.09 12.06
C GLY A 79 -1.38 7.39 11.35
N ALA A 80 -2.41 7.62 12.15
CA ALA A 80 -3.77 8.01 11.74
C ALA A 80 -4.33 7.15 10.58
N GLY A 81 -4.24 5.81 10.68
CA GLY A 81 -4.81 4.89 9.67
C GLY A 81 -4.20 5.00 8.27
N SER A 82 -2.94 5.36 8.13
CA SER A 82 -2.15 5.64 6.93
C SER A 82 -1.95 7.14 6.58
N VAL A 83 -2.69 8.06 7.16
CA VAL A 83 -2.68 9.49 6.77
C VAL A 83 -1.29 10.11 6.84
N VAL A 84 -0.51 9.80 7.88
CA VAL A 84 0.82 10.42 8.08
C VAL A 84 1.78 10.08 6.91
N GLY A 85 1.92 8.79 6.60
CA GLY A 85 2.80 8.35 5.53
C GLY A 85 2.29 8.72 4.14
N ALA A 86 0.97 8.64 3.92
CA ALA A 86 0.36 9.04 2.66
C ALA A 86 0.54 10.55 2.40
N ASN A 87 0.29 11.40 3.41
CA ASN A 87 0.50 12.85 3.28
C ASN A 87 1.97 13.21 3.00
N TYR A 88 2.91 12.48 3.62
CA TYR A 88 4.32 12.67 3.33
C TYR A 88 4.65 12.43 1.84
N VAL A 89 4.08 11.39 1.23
CA VAL A 89 4.29 11.10 -0.20
C VAL A 89 3.53 12.08 -1.08
N ALA A 90 2.31 12.47 -0.73
CA ALA A 90 1.55 13.47 -1.48
C ALA A 90 2.31 14.80 -1.67
N GLN A 91 3.18 15.13 -0.71
CA GLN A 91 4.01 16.35 -0.71
C GLN A 91 5.45 16.11 -1.21
N ALA A 92 5.81 14.90 -1.61
CA ALA A 92 7.16 14.56 -2.05
C ALA A 92 7.49 15.17 -3.44
N ALA A 93 8.78 15.18 -3.78
CA ALA A 93 9.22 15.54 -5.12
C ALA A 93 8.62 14.58 -6.17
N LYS A 94 8.25 15.13 -7.32
CA LYS A 94 7.56 14.39 -8.40
C LYS A 94 8.52 13.60 -9.30
N ASP A 95 9.75 13.38 -8.85
CA ASP A 95 10.85 12.77 -9.61
C ASP A 95 10.86 11.23 -9.62
N GLY A 96 9.88 10.59 -8.94
CA GLY A 96 9.75 9.14 -8.84
C GLY A 96 10.61 8.48 -7.78
N TYR A 97 11.43 9.21 -7.02
CA TYR A 97 12.32 8.62 -5.99
C TYR A 97 11.69 8.50 -4.61
N THR A 98 10.44 8.92 -4.45
CA THR A 98 9.63 8.65 -3.25
C THR A 98 8.25 8.18 -3.68
N ILE A 99 7.94 6.93 -3.36
CA ILE A 99 6.65 6.31 -3.70
C ILE A 99 5.98 5.78 -2.42
N LEU A 100 4.67 5.67 -2.46
CA LEU A 100 3.83 5.09 -1.42
C LEU A 100 3.50 3.64 -1.79
N PHE A 101 3.68 2.72 -0.86
CA PHE A 101 3.09 1.38 -0.93
C PHE A 101 2.04 1.24 0.17
N VAL A 102 0.81 1.05 -0.22
CA VAL A 102 -0.34 1.06 0.69
C VAL A 102 -1.42 0.11 0.23
N SER A 103 -2.24 -0.35 1.16
CA SER A 103 -3.45 -1.12 0.87
C SER A 103 -4.65 -0.22 0.56
N GLY A 104 -5.80 -0.83 0.28
CA GLY A 104 -7.09 -0.16 0.16
C GLY A 104 -7.47 0.72 1.36
N SER A 105 -6.69 0.68 2.47
CA SER A 105 -6.85 1.63 3.58
C SER A 105 -6.64 3.10 3.19
N LEU A 106 -5.97 3.38 2.07
CA LEU A 106 -5.93 4.74 1.53
C LEU A 106 -7.35 5.27 1.21
N ALA A 107 -8.20 4.41 0.69
CA ALA A 107 -9.60 4.73 0.38
C ALA A 107 -10.49 4.70 1.63
N THR A 108 -10.39 3.65 2.46
CA THR A 108 -11.25 3.52 3.65
C THR A 108 -11.00 4.63 4.65
N THR A 109 -9.73 5.00 4.87
CA THR A 109 -9.38 6.10 5.77
C THR A 109 -9.94 7.44 5.27
N ALA A 110 -9.85 7.73 3.98
CA ALA A 110 -10.45 8.94 3.39
C ALA A 110 -11.99 8.94 3.47
N GLY A 111 -12.61 7.75 3.43
CA GLY A 111 -14.05 7.59 3.62
C GLY A 111 -14.53 7.85 5.04
N VAL A 112 -13.70 7.55 6.05
CA VAL A 112 -14.07 7.65 7.47
C VAL A 112 -13.69 8.99 8.09
N GLN A 113 -12.48 9.51 7.82
CA GLN A 113 -11.95 10.70 8.46
C GLN A 113 -11.50 11.78 7.46
N LYS A 114 -11.42 13.02 7.94
CA LYS A 114 -10.82 14.12 7.15
C LYS A 114 -9.33 13.87 7.01
N THR A 115 -8.86 13.93 5.76
CA THR A 115 -7.43 13.83 5.43
C THR A 115 -6.91 15.19 4.96
N PRO A 116 -5.60 15.49 5.15
CA PRO A 116 -5.00 16.74 4.65
C PRO A 116 -4.75 16.71 3.13
N TYR A 117 -5.24 15.70 2.44
CA TYR A 117 -5.17 15.50 0.99
C TYR A 117 -6.50 14.92 0.47
N ASP A 118 -6.77 15.16 -0.80
CA ASP A 118 -7.80 14.43 -1.52
C ASP A 118 -7.23 13.10 -2.03
N ALA A 119 -7.76 11.97 -1.55
CA ALA A 119 -7.23 10.65 -1.89
C ALA A 119 -7.34 10.32 -3.39
N LYS A 120 -8.30 10.91 -4.13
CA LYS A 120 -8.50 10.70 -5.56
C LYS A 120 -7.55 11.53 -6.43
N LEU A 121 -7.04 12.67 -5.90
CA LEU A 121 -6.29 13.67 -6.68
C LEU A 121 -4.84 13.83 -6.25
N ALA A 122 -4.49 13.46 -5.01
CA ALA A 122 -3.16 13.70 -4.45
C ALA A 122 -2.10 12.68 -4.87
N PHE A 123 -2.51 11.59 -5.51
CA PHE A 123 -1.62 10.48 -5.85
C PHE A 123 -1.66 10.15 -7.33
N GLU A 124 -0.50 9.86 -7.89
CA GLU A 124 -0.34 9.25 -9.20
C GLU A 124 -0.35 7.73 -9.05
N PRO A 125 -1.34 7.02 -9.59
CA PRO A 125 -1.37 5.55 -9.52
C PRO A 125 -0.21 4.94 -10.32
N ILE A 126 0.41 3.88 -9.78
CA ILE A 126 1.49 3.16 -10.46
C ILE A 126 1.02 1.76 -10.85
N ALA A 127 0.76 0.89 -9.88
CA ALA A 127 0.32 -0.49 -10.12
C ALA A 127 -0.32 -1.09 -8.86
N THR A 128 -1.27 -2.02 -9.03
CA THR A 128 -1.60 -3.01 -8.00
C THR A 128 -0.54 -4.10 -7.95
N VAL A 129 -0.44 -4.79 -6.82
CA VAL A 129 0.52 -5.87 -6.60
C VAL A 129 -0.18 -7.16 -6.20
N ALA A 130 -1.10 -7.10 -5.26
CA ALA A 130 -1.77 -8.26 -4.70
C ALA A 130 -3.15 -7.91 -4.13
N GLU A 131 -3.96 -8.94 -3.92
CA GLU A 131 -5.18 -8.88 -3.13
C GLU A 131 -5.31 -10.13 -2.24
N SER A 132 -6.10 -10.04 -1.16
CA SER A 132 -6.35 -11.13 -0.22
C SER A 132 -7.69 -10.94 0.48
N PRO A 133 -8.38 -12.02 0.90
CA PRO A 133 -9.42 -11.90 1.92
C PRO A 133 -8.82 -11.55 3.28
N PHE A 134 -9.66 -11.11 4.20
CA PHE A 134 -9.31 -11.04 5.61
C PHE A 134 -9.62 -12.36 6.32
N VAL A 135 -8.93 -12.57 7.43
CA VAL A 135 -9.20 -13.62 8.39
C VAL A 135 -9.58 -13.01 9.74
N LEU A 136 -10.57 -13.57 10.41
CA LEU A 136 -10.98 -13.19 11.75
C LEU A 136 -10.27 -14.07 12.76
N LEU A 137 -9.44 -13.46 13.59
CA LEU A 137 -8.71 -14.07 14.70
C LEU A 137 -9.38 -13.76 16.02
N LEU A 138 -9.39 -14.75 16.92
CA LEU A 138 -9.76 -14.60 18.32
C LEU A 138 -8.54 -14.70 19.23
N ARG A 139 -8.58 -14.04 20.39
CA ARG A 139 -7.64 -14.36 21.46
C ARG A 139 -7.83 -15.79 21.95
N GLU A 140 -6.78 -16.39 22.41
CA GLU A 140 -6.87 -17.68 23.10
C GLU A 140 -7.81 -17.56 24.31
N ASN A 141 -8.55 -18.63 24.62
CA ASN A 141 -9.44 -18.70 25.78
C ASN A 141 -10.64 -17.71 25.81
N LEU A 142 -11.08 -17.17 24.66
CA LEU A 142 -12.33 -16.42 24.61
C LEU A 142 -13.57 -17.31 24.83
N GLY A 143 -13.42 -18.64 24.66
CA GLY A 143 -14.51 -19.58 24.79
C GLY A 143 -15.49 -19.63 23.62
N VAL A 144 -15.10 -19.04 22.49
CA VAL A 144 -15.88 -18.90 21.24
C VAL A 144 -15.16 -19.65 20.12
N LYS A 145 -15.87 -20.43 19.30
CA LYS A 145 -15.28 -21.32 18.29
C LYS A 145 -15.59 -20.94 16.85
N ASN A 146 -16.57 -20.10 16.61
CA ASN A 146 -17.03 -19.70 15.28
C ASN A 146 -17.68 -18.31 15.32
N LEU A 147 -17.98 -17.75 14.13
CA LEU A 147 -18.54 -16.41 14.02
C LEU A 147 -19.96 -16.30 14.64
N LYS A 148 -20.78 -17.34 14.55
CA LYS A 148 -22.13 -17.31 15.17
C LYS A 148 -22.02 -17.19 16.68
N GLU A 149 -21.10 -17.94 17.29
CA GLU A 149 -20.85 -17.86 18.73
C GLU A 149 -20.25 -16.50 19.13
N LEU A 150 -19.34 -15.92 18.32
CA LEU A 150 -18.82 -14.57 18.56
C LEU A 150 -19.94 -13.52 18.54
N ILE A 151 -20.82 -13.58 17.56
CA ILE A 151 -21.98 -12.68 17.46
C ILE A 151 -22.87 -12.80 18.72
N ALA A 152 -23.16 -14.04 19.14
CA ALA A 152 -23.95 -14.30 20.36
C ALA A 152 -23.24 -13.77 21.61
N TYR A 153 -21.92 -14.00 21.72
CA TYR A 153 -21.09 -13.51 22.82
C TYR A 153 -21.09 -11.98 22.91
N VAL A 154 -20.93 -11.28 21.80
CA VAL A 154 -20.97 -9.81 21.75
C VAL A 154 -22.36 -9.30 22.15
N LYS A 155 -23.44 -9.92 21.65
CA LYS A 155 -24.83 -9.55 22.03
C LYS A 155 -25.10 -9.74 23.52
N ALA A 156 -24.53 -10.75 24.15
CA ALA A 156 -24.62 -11.00 25.59
C ALA A 156 -23.73 -10.06 26.42
N ASN A 157 -22.71 -9.43 25.83
CA ASN A 157 -21.74 -8.57 26.50
C ASN A 157 -21.62 -7.20 25.80
N PRO A 158 -22.70 -6.41 25.66
CA PRO A 158 -22.70 -5.17 24.88
C PRO A 158 -21.70 -4.15 25.45
N GLY A 159 -20.81 -3.66 24.57
CA GLY A 159 -19.79 -2.66 24.89
C GLY A 159 -18.60 -3.18 25.69
N LYS A 160 -18.52 -4.48 26.00
CA LYS A 160 -17.40 -5.08 26.76
C LYS A 160 -16.36 -5.77 25.87
N VAL A 161 -16.72 -6.10 24.63
CA VAL A 161 -15.82 -6.78 23.68
C VAL A 161 -15.01 -5.76 22.93
N ASN A 162 -13.67 -5.96 22.92
CA ASN A 162 -12.71 -5.08 22.28
C ASN A 162 -12.15 -5.71 21.01
N TYR A 163 -12.02 -4.92 19.95
CA TYR A 163 -11.34 -5.36 18.73
C TYR A 163 -10.23 -4.40 18.30
N GLY A 164 -9.18 -4.95 17.70
CA GLY A 164 -8.03 -4.18 17.24
C GLY A 164 -8.16 -3.69 15.81
N THR A 165 -7.60 -2.51 15.52
CA THR A 165 -7.52 -1.95 14.17
C THR A 165 -6.13 -1.38 13.90
N ALA A 166 -5.75 -1.22 12.63
CA ALA A 166 -4.45 -0.60 12.29
C ALA A 166 -4.48 0.93 12.35
N GLY A 167 -5.58 1.51 12.82
CA GLY A 167 -5.80 2.94 12.99
C GLY A 167 -7.24 3.32 12.62
N ILE A 168 -7.63 4.53 12.97
CA ILE A 168 -8.98 5.04 12.69
C ILE A 168 -9.21 5.06 11.17
N GLY A 169 -10.32 4.47 10.72
CA GLY A 169 -10.71 4.42 9.31
C GLY A 169 -9.96 3.38 8.47
N ASP A 170 -9.12 2.54 9.08
CA ASP A 170 -8.50 1.46 8.34
C ASP A 170 -9.50 0.38 7.90
N ASN A 171 -9.08 -0.51 7.01
CA ASN A 171 -9.95 -1.58 6.51
C ASN A 171 -10.54 -2.44 7.63
N ALA A 172 -9.75 -2.81 8.66
CA ALA A 172 -10.19 -3.69 9.72
C ALA A 172 -11.31 -3.05 10.56
N GLN A 173 -11.22 -1.74 10.83
CA GLN A 173 -12.29 -1.02 11.50
C GLN A 173 -13.57 -1.01 10.67
N LEU A 174 -13.47 -0.53 9.42
CA LEU A 174 -14.64 -0.32 8.58
C LEU A 174 -15.39 -1.62 8.31
N MET A 175 -14.67 -2.71 8.02
CA MET A 175 -15.30 -4.01 7.80
C MET A 175 -15.89 -4.61 9.08
N THR A 176 -15.25 -4.41 10.25
CA THR A 176 -15.81 -4.87 11.52
C THR A 176 -17.13 -4.17 11.84
N GLU A 177 -17.19 -2.85 11.68
CA GLU A 177 -18.40 -2.07 11.93
C GLU A 177 -19.50 -2.37 10.89
N LEU A 178 -19.12 -2.62 9.62
CA LEU A 178 -20.06 -3.06 8.60
C LEU A 178 -20.70 -4.42 9.00
N LEU A 179 -19.88 -5.41 9.36
CA LEU A 179 -20.37 -6.70 9.83
C LEU A 179 -21.27 -6.53 11.06
N ALA A 180 -20.85 -5.71 12.03
CA ALA A 180 -21.61 -5.44 13.24
C ALA A 180 -23.01 -4.92 12.93
N LYS A 181 -23.13 -4.02 11.96
CA LYS A 181 -24.43 -3.48 11.50
C LYS A 181 -25.27 -4.56 10.82
N GLU A 182 -24.69 -5.30 9.88
CA GLU A 182 -25.39 -6.33 9.11
C GLU A 182 -25.97 -7.48 10.00
N VAL A 183 -25.32 -7.80 11.11
CA VAL A 183 -25.80 -8.84 12.06
C VAL A 183 -26.72 -8.27 13.17
N GLY A 184 -27.24 -7.07 13.02
CA GLY A 184 -28.25 -6.46 13.90
C GLY A 184 -27.69 -5.50 14.94
N GLY A 185 -26.54 -4.86 14.72
CA GLY A 185 -26.00 -3.77 15.53
C GLY A 185 -25.26 -4.25 16.77
N LEU A 186 -24.05 -4.77 16.63
CA LEU A 186 -23.20 -5.16 17.75
C LEU A 186 -22.56 -3.94 18.41
N LYS A 187 -22.55 -3.90 19.75
CA LYS A 187 -21.87 -2.86 20.52
C LYS A 187 -20.52 -3.38 20.99
N MET A 188 -19.46 -2.86 20.40
CA MET A 188 -18.06 -3.23 20.67
C MET A 188 -17.19 -1.99 20.82
N GLN A 189 -15.95 -2.15 21.30
CA GLN A 189 -14.97 -1.06 21.42
C GLN A 189 -13.84 -1.27 20.42
N SER A 190 -13.61 -0.28 19.56
CA SER A 190 -12.49 -0.24 18.65
C SER A 190 -11.23 0.28 19.36
N ILE A 191 -10.14 -0.49 19.32
CA ILE A 191 -8.83 -0.09 19.84
C ILE A 191 -7.90 0.15 18.65
N ALA A 192 -7.54 1.42 18.43
CA ALA A 192 -6.72 1.83 17.29
C ALA A 192 -5.23 1.78 17.60
N TYR A 193 -4.47 1.10 16.75
CA TYR A 193 -3.02 0.96 16.83
C TYR A 193 -2.33 1.69 15.67
N LYS A 194 -0.99 1.83 15.71
CA LYS A 194 -0.19 2.41 14.61
C LYS A 194 0.09 1.40 13.47
N GLY A 195 -0.74 0.40 13.32
CA GLY A 195 -0.62 -0.71 12.37
C GLY A 195 -1.15 -2.00 12.96
N ILE A 196 -1.29 -3.05 12.14
CA ILE A 196 -1.90 -4.31 12.59
C ILE A 196 -0.98 -5.13 13.49
N SER A 197 0.35 -5.05 13.34
CA SER A 197 1.30 -5.85 14.13
C SER A 197 1.22 -5.57 15.65
N PRO A 198 1.18 -4.31 16.15
CA PRO A 198 0.96 -4.07 17.56
C PRO A 198 -0.41 -4.52 18.06
N ALA A 199 -1.47 -4.47 17.23
CA ALA A 199 -2.77 -5.04 17.59
C ALA A 199 -2.70 -6.57 17.76
N GLN A 200 -1.94 -7.26 16.90
CA GLN A 200 -1.72 -8.72 17.00
C GLN A 200 -1.01 -9.10 18.30
N LEU A 201 -0.02 -8.31 18.72
CA LEU A 201 0.66 -8.54 20.00
C LEU A 201 -0.30 -8.45 21.19
N ASP A 202 -1.22 -7.49 21.15
CA ASP A 202 -2.23 -7.32 22.20
C ASP A 202 -3.31 -8.40 22.12
N LEU A 203 -3.62 -8.93 20.93
CA LEU A 203 -4.50 -10.10 20.79
C LEU A 203 -3.87 -11.36 21.39
N VAL A 204 -2.59 -11.61 21.08
CA VAL A 204 -1.82 -12.73 21.67
C VAL A 204 -1.74 -12.62 23.19
N ALA A 205 -1.56 -11.40 23.69
CA ALA A 205 -1.53 -11.11 25.13
C ALA A 205 -2.92 -11.10 25.79
N GLY A 206 -4.00 -11.29 25.04
CA GLY A 206 -5.38 -11.30 25.56
C GLY A 206 -5.94 -9.94 25.96
N ARG A 207 -5.30 -8.82 25.54
CA ARG A 207 -5.75 -7.44 25.86
C ARG A 207 -6.90 -6.96 24.96
N ILE A 208 -7.04 -7.54 23.79
CA ILE A 208 -8.20 -7.40 22.90
C ILE A 208 -8.78 -8.78 22.62
N ASP A 209 -10.06 -8.84 22.22
CA ASP A 209 -10.79 -10.09 22.09
C ASP A 209 -10.68 -10.70 20.69
N PHE A 210 -10.67 -9.86 19.66
CA PHE A 210 -10.53 -10.30 18.26
C PHE A 210 -9.98 -9.20 17.37
N LEU A 211 -9.59 -9.59 16.16
CA LEU A 211 -9.30 -8.65 15.09
C LEU A 211 -9.47 -9.30 13.72
N PHE A 212 -9.84 -8.49 12.72
CA PHE A 212 -9.66 -8.86 11.32
C PHE A 212 -8.25 -8.48 10.86
N THR A 213 -7.59 -9.42 10.19
CA THR A 213 -6.25 -9.24 9.64
C THR A 213 -6.11 -10.04 8.34
N THR A 214 -4.91 -10.10 7.78
CA THR A 214 -4.62 -10.97 6.62
C THR A 214 -3.62 -12.05 7.00
N MET A 215 -3.63 -13.17 6.29
CA MET A 215 -2.62 -14.20 6.48
C MET A 215 -1.20 -13.65 6.29
N ALA A 216 -1.02 -12.70 5.36
CA ALA A 216 0.25 -12.02 5.13
C ALA A 216 0.80 -11.27 6.36
N SER A 217 -0.07 -10.86 7.28
CA SER A 217 0.34 -10.16 8.51
C SER A 217 0.66 -11.09 9.67
N ILE A 218 0.18 -12.33 9.66
CA ILE A 218 0.32 -13.25 10.79
C ILE A 218 1.28 -14.40 10.53
N LYS A 219 1.50 -14.79 9.28
CA LYS A 219 2.32 -15.93 8.91
C LYS A 219 3.71 -15.85 9.54
N GLY A 220 4.08 -16.91 10.30
CA GLY A 220 5.34 -16.96 11.01
C GLY A 220 5.45 -16.08 12.27
N THR A 221 4.35 -15.48 12.72
CA THR A 221 4.28 -14.74 13.99
C THR A 221 3.55 -15.55 15.08
N ALA A 222 3.59 -15.11 16.33
CA ALA A 222 2.82 -15.75 17.40
C ALA A 222 1.31 -15.73 17.15
N ALA A 223 0.79 -14.75 16.42
CA ALA A 223 -0.62 -14.65 16.05
C ALA A 223 -1.06 -15.74 15.05
N ASP A 224 -0.12 -16.38 14.35
CA ASP A 224 -0.44 -17.49 13.43
C ASP A 224 -0.99 -18.72 14.16
N ALA A 225 -0.68 -18.90 15.45
CA ALA A 225 -1.22 -19.98 16.27
C ALA A 225 -2.65 -19.71 16.77
N LEU A 226 -3.13 -18.46 16.73
CA LEU A 226 -4.45 -18.11 17.27
C LEU A 226 -5.61 -18.69 16.45
N PRO A 227 -6.78 -18.91 17.09
CA PRO A 227 -7.97 -19.41 16.41
C PRO A 227 -8.41 -18.52 15.24
N LYS A 228 -8.49 -19.10 14.04
CA LYS A 228 -9.04 -18.50 12.82
C LYS A 228 -10.47 -18.99 12.66
N ILE A 229 -11.48 -18.12 12.75
CA ILE A 229 -12.87 -18.53 12.80
C ILE A 229 -13.70 -18.19 11.57
N ALA A 230 -13.22 -17.29 10.73
CA ALA A 230 -13.88 -16.95 9.47
C ALA A 230 -12.91 -16.28 8.48
N PHE A 231 -13.14 -16.50 7.18
CA PHE A 231 -12.57 -15.69 6.10
C PHE A 231 -13.63 -14.82 5.45
N THR A 232 -13.22 -13.64 4.92
CA THR A 232 -14.14 -12.72 4.24
C THR A 232 -14.20 -12.92 2.73
N GLY A 233 -13.50 -13.91 2.20
CA GLY A 233 -13.52 -14.26 0.78
C GLY A 233 -14.86 -14.85 0.33
N ALA A 234 -15.09 -14.86 -0.98
CA ALA A 234 -16.26 -15.50 -1.59
C ALA A 234 -16.27 -17.03 -1.38
N THR A 235 -15.09 -17.62 -1.27
CA THR A 235 -14.86 -19.05 -1.01
C THR A 235 -13.89 -19.21 0.15
N ARG A 236 -13.82 -20.43 0.72
CA ARG A 236 -12.84 -20.77 1.75
C ARG A 236 -11.41 -20.62 1.22
N ASP A 237 -10.50 -20.26 2.11
CA ASP A 237 -9.07 -20.23 1.80
C ASP A 237 -8.56 -21.66 1.58
N PRO A 238 -7.86 -21.96 0.46
CA PRO A 238 -7.33 -23.31 0.20
C PRO A 238 -6.35 -23.82 1.26
N GLY A 239 -5.60 -22.94 1.91
CA GLY A 239 -4.70 -23.28 3.01
C GLY A 239 -5.42 -23.57 4.33
N PHE A 240 -6.72 -23.20 4.43
CA PHE A 240 -7.56 -23.38 5.62
C PHE A 240 -8.97 -23.90 5.27
N PRO A 241 -9.09 -25.06 4.61
CA PRO A 241 -10.36 -25.57 4.06
C PRO A 241 -11.43 -25.81 5.14
N ASN A 242 -11.02 -25.98 6.39
CA ASN A 242 -11.94 -26.19 7.52
C ASN A 242 -12.44 -24.88 8.15
N VAL A 243 -11.89 -23.73 7.79
CA VAL A 243 -12.36 -22.43 8.28
C VAL A 243 -13.41 -21.87 7.31
N PRO A 244 -14.66 -21.72 7.73
CA PRO A 244 -15.74 -21.27 6.83
C PRO A 244 -15.64 -19.77 6.55
N THR A 245 -16.33 -19.32 5.50
CA THR A 245 -16.46 -17.89 5.20
C THR A 245 -17.49 -17.21 6.10
N VAL A 246 -17.44 -15.87 6.17
CA VAL A 246 -18.49 -15.08 6.82
C VAL A 246 -19.85 -15.39 6.19
N LYS A 247 -19.91 -15.46 4.85
CA LYS A 247 -21.13 -15.78 4.09
C LYS A 247 -21.71 -17.15 4.48
N GLU A 248 -20.89 -18.19 4.58
CA GLU A 248 -21.33 -19.54 4.99
C GLU A 248 -21.90 -19.57 6.41
N GLN A 249 -21.36 -18.76 7.32
CA GLN A 249 -21.79 -18.74 8.71
C GLN A 249 -22.99 -17.83 8.98
N THR A 250 -23.16 -16.76 8.21
CA THR A 250 -24.19 -15.76 8.50
C THR A 250 -25.31 -15.72 7.46
N GLY A 251 -25.09 -16.24 6.25
CA GLY A 251 -25.98 -16.08 5.10
C GLY A 251 -25.91 -14.69 4.45
N LEU A 252 -25.13 -13.74 4.99
CA LEU A 252 -24.96 -12.42 4.43
C LEU A 252 -24.08 -12.45 3.18
N ASP A 253 -24.35 -11.59 2.21
CA ASP A 253 -23.47 -11.37 1.07
C ASP A 253 -22.27 -10.48 1.46
N TYR A 254 -21.51 -10.96 2.42
CA TYR A 254 -20.37 -10.27 2.99
C TYR A 254 -19.07 -10.81 2.39
N VAL A 255 -18.65 -10.20 1.29
CA VAL A 255 -17.37 -10.50 0.63
C VAL A 255 -16.53 -9.24 0.62
N VAL A 256 -15.43 -9.25 1.37
CA VAL A 256 -14.51 -8.11 1.49
C VAL A 256 -13.08 -8.59 1.26
N THR A 257 -12.38 -7.96 0.34
CA THR A 257 -10.96 -8.19 0.08
C THR A 257 -10.17 -6.90 0.31
N ILE A 258 -8.89 -7.06 0.59
CA ILE A 258 -7.90 -5.97 0.62
C ILE A 258 -7.02 -6.09 -0.62
N TRP A 259 -6.70 -4.97 -1.23
CA TRP A 259 -5.68 -4.89 -2.28
C TRP A 259 -4.49 -4.07 -1.80
N TRP A 260 -3.31 -4.27 -2.40
CA TRP A 260 -2.11 -3.48 -2.20
C TRP A 260 -1.63 -2.90 -3.52
N GLY A 261 -1.18 -1.65 -3.49
CA GLY A 261 -0.69 -0.95 -4.67
C GLY A 261 0.36 0.10 -4.34
N ALA A 262 1.04 0.51 -5.39
CA ALA A 262 2.05 1.56 -5.38
C ALA A 262 1.51 2.85 -6.02
N PHE A 263 1.87 3.98 -5.43
CA PHE A 263 1.47 5.32 -5.87
C PHE A 263 2.66 6.27 -5.78
N GLY A 264 2.69 7.27 -6.64
CA GLY A 264 3.56 8.44 -6.52
C GLY A 264 2.79 9.67 -6.02
N PRO A 265 3.46 10.81 -5.80
CA PRO A 265 2.79 12.11 -5.66
C PRO A 265 2.12 12.50 -6.98
N ALA A 266 0.99 13.21 -6.93
CA ALA A 266 0.25 13.64 -8.11
C ALA A 266 1.14 14.40 -9.10
N GLY A 267 1.11 13.97 -10.38
CA GLY A 267 1.93 14.54 -11.44
C GLY A 267 3.41 14.14 -11.35
N MET A 268 3.71 12.97 -10.78
CA MET A 268 5.06 12.41 -10.82
C MET A 268 5.56 12.21 -12.26
N ASP A 269 6.87 12.14 -12.44
CA ASP A 269 7.48 11.91 -13.74
C ASP A 269 6.89 10.67 -14.43
N LYS A 270 6.35 10.88 -15.62
CA LYS A 270 5.66 9.82 -16.39
C LYS A 270 6.59 8.66 -16.72
N LYS A 271 7.87 8.95 -17.06
CA LYS A 271 8.85 7.91 -17.40
C LYS A 271 9.13 7.02 -16.19
N ALA A 272 9.31 7.62 -15.00
CA ALA A 272 9.51 6.87 -13.76
C ALA A 272 8.27 6.02 -13.41
N ARG A 273 7.05 6.58 -13.55
CA ARG A 273 5.80 5.85 -13.36
C ARG A 273 5.69 4.64 -14.28
N ASP A 274 5.92 4.86 -15.58
CA ASP A 274 5.74 3.81 -16.60
C ASP A 274 6.79 2.69 -16.44
N ILE A 275 8.04 3.01 -16.06
CA ILE A 275 9.07 2.03 -15.70
C ILE A 275 8.64 1.22 -14.49
N LEU A 276 8.18 1.87 -13.41
CA LEU A 276 7.71 1.19 -12.21
C LEU A 276 6.52 0.27 -12.52
N ASN A 277 5.52 0.74 -13.28
CA ASN A 277 4.38 -0.08 -13.65
C ASN A 277 4.81 -1.33 -14.41
N ALA A 278 5.66 -1.18 -15.43
CA ALA A 278 6.14 -2.30 -16.24
C ALA A 278 6.92 -3.34 -15.41
N GLU A 279 7.83 -2.88 -14.52
CA GLU A 279 8.64 -3.77 -13.71
C GLU A 279 7.82 -4.42 -12.58
N ILE A 280 6.90 -3.71 -11.92
CA ILE A 280 6.00 -4.29 -10.94
C ILE A 280 5.14 -5.38 -11.57
N LYS A 281 4.55 -5.11 -12.74
CA LYS A 281 3.76 -6.10 -13.48
C LYS A 281 4.58 -7.35 -13.78
N LYS A 282 5.79 -7.19 -14.30
CA LYS A 282 6.69 -8.30 -14.61
C LYS A 282 7.05 -9.11 -13.35
N ILE A 283 7.39 -8.43 -12.25
CA ILE A 283 7.74 -9.07 -10.97
C ILE A 283 6.57 -9.89 -10.44
N VAL A 284 5.39 -9.30 -10.38
CA VAL A 284 4.18 -9.93 -9.83
C VAL A 284 3.77 -11.18 -10.62
N GLN A 285 4.09 -11.25 -11.91
CA GLN A 285 3.85 -12.41 -12.78
C GLN A 285 4.95 -13.49 -12.72
N THR A 286 6.00 -13.31 -11.92
CA THR A 286 7.01 -14.36 -11.78
C THR A 286 6.51 -15.49 -10.87
N PRO A 287 6.77 -16.77 -11.19
CA PRO A 287 6.40 -17.89 -10.33
C PRO A 287 6.88 -17.75 -8.88
N ALA A 288 8.08 -17.15 -8.71
CA ALA A 288 8.64 -16.91 -7.37
C ALA A 288 7.86 -15.88 -6.55
N PHE A 289 7.27 -14.86 -7.19
CA PHE A 289 6.46 -13.87 -6.50
C PHE A 289 5.03 -14.39 -6.28
N GLU A 290 4.46 -15.12 -7.24
CA GLU A 290 3.17 -15.79 -7.10
C GLU A 290 3.19 -16.78 -5.93
N THR A 291 4.17 -17.70 -5.89
CA THR A 291 4.34 -18.63 -4.76
C THR A 291 4.50 -17.90 -3.43
N PHE A 292 5.27 -16.79 -3.40
CA PHE A 292 5.37 -15.97 -2.19
C PHE A 292 4.00 -15.44 -1.75
N LEU A 293 3.20 -14.89 -2.65
CA LEU A 293 1.86 -14.40 -2.31
C LEU A 293 0.93 -15.53 -1.83
N GLU A 294 0.94 -16.67 -2.50
CA GLU A 294 0.16 -17.85 -2.12
C GLU A 294 0.47 -18.33 -0.69
N THR A 295 1.77 -18.33 -0.30
CA THR A 295 2.15 -18.67 1.09
C THR A 295 1.57 -17.72 2.12
N LEU A 296 1.16 -16.51 1.68
CA LEU A 296 0.55 -15.47 2.49
C LEU A 296 -0.99 -15.40 2.37
N GLY A 297 -1.63 -16.38 1.71
CA GLY A 297 -3.07 -16.33 1.44
C GLY A 297 -3.47 -15.14 0.57
N ALA A 298 -2.56 -14.65 -0.27
CA ALA A 298 -2.77 -13.57 -1.21
C ALA A 298 -2.61 -14.08 -2.64
N ARG A 299 -3.11 -13.32 -3.60
CA ARG A 299 -2.95 -13.62 -5.02
C ARG A 299 -2.50 -12.38 -5.79
N PRO A 300 -1.84 -12.56 -6.92
CA PRO A 300 -1.49 -11.47 -7.81
C PRO A 300 -2.71 -10.63 -8.20
N MET A 301 -2.55 -9.31 -8.17
CA MET A 301 -3.48 -8.36 -8.75
C MET A 301 -2.68 -7.37 -9.60
N ILE A 302 -2.98 -7.33 -10.89
CA ILE A 302 -2.22 -6.55 -11.87
C ILE A 302 -3.14 -5.50 -12.47
N SER A 303 -2.65 -4.26 -12.56
CA SER A 303 -3.38 -3.17 -13.19
C SER A 303 -2.48 -2.27 -14.03
N THR A 304 -3.11 -1.55 -14.95
CA THR A 304 -2.55 -0.31 -15.49
C THR A 304 -2.67 0.80 -14.44
N PRO A 305 -1.92 1.93 -14.56
CA PRO A 305 -2.10 3.09 -13.71
C PRO A 305 -3.56 3.59 -13.71
N ASP A 306 -4.20 3.67 -14.87
CA ASP A 306 -5.59 4.13 -15.00
C ASP A 306 -6.57 3.20 -14.27
N GLN A 307 -6.38 1.88 -14.38
CA GLN A 307 -7.21 0.90 -13.65
C GLN A 307 -7.08 1.04 -12.14
N LEU A 308 -5.85 1.27 -11.62
CA LEU A 308 -5.64 1.53 -10.19
C LEU A 308 -6.28 2.85 -9.77
N GLY A 309 -6.20 3.89 -10.62
CA GLY A 309 -6.88 5.17 -10.37
C GLY A 309 -8.40 5.02 -10.25
N VAL A 310 -9.02 4.28 -11.16
CA VAL A 310 -10.46 3.96 -11.12
C VAL A 310 -10.81 3.15 -9.88
N LEU A 311 -10.01 2.12 -9.55
CA LEU A 311 -10.20 1.31 -8.35
C LEU A 311 -10.18 2.17 -7.08
N LEU A 312 -9.16 3.03 -6.92
CA LEU A 312 -9.04 3.92 -5.77
C LEU A 312 -10.26 4.87 -5.68
N ALA A 313 -10.62 5.52 -6.78
CA ALA A 313 -11.76 6.46 -6.80
C ALA A 313 -13.08 5.76 -6.43
N THR A 314 -13.35 4.60 -7.02
CA THR A 314 -14.53 3.79 -6.74
C THR A 314 -14.58 3.35 -5.27
N ASP A 315 -13.44 2.91 -4.72
CA ASP A 315 -13.35 2.50 -3.32
C ASP A 315 -13.52 3.69 -2.36
N VAL A 316 -12.98 4.88 -2.67
CA VAL A 316 -13.22 6.09 -1.86
C VAL A 316 -14.72 6.39 -1.80
N ASP A 317 -15.42 6.36 -2.93
CA ASP A 317 -16.87 6.64 -2.96
C ASP A 317 -17.68 5.59 -2.21
N ARG A 318 -17.40 4.31 -2.48
CA ARG A 318 -18.04 3.17 -1.82
C ARG A 318 -17.88 3.22 -0.30
N TRP A 319 -16.65 3.39 0.16
CA TRP A 319 -16.35 3.39 1.59
C TRP A 319 -16.81 4.65 2.31
N THR A 320 -16.87 5.79 1.61
CA THR A 320 -17.50 7.01 2.13
C THR A 320 -18.98 6.78 2.39
N ALA A 321 -19.72 6.27 1.39
CA ALA A 321 -21.13 5.95 1.54
C ALA A 321 -21.39 4.89 2.64
N THR A 322 -20.51 3.87 2.73
CA THR A 322 -20.59 2.86 3.78
C THR A 322 -20.37 3.48 5.16
N ALA A 323 -19.32 4.30 5.35
CA ALA A 323 -19.02 4.94 6.62
C ALA A 323 -20.14 5.88 7.09
N GLU A 324 -20.78 6.60 6.17
CA GLU A 324 -21.97 7.41 6.44
C GLU A 324 -23.16 6.52 6.88
N ALA A 325 -23.44 5.47 6.14
CA ALA A 325 -24.56 4.56 6.41
C ALA A 325 -24.42 3.85 7.76
N ILE A 326 -23.20 3.50 8.19
CA ILE A 326 -22.96 2.87 9.50
C ILE A 326 -22.69 3.89 10.62
N GLY A 327 -22.61 5.18 10.31
CA GLY A 327 -22.51 6.26 11.31
C GLY A 327 -21.12 6.45 11.92
N ILE A 328 -20.04 6.01 11.27
CA ILE A 328 -18.66 6.15 11.77
C ILE A 328 -17.86 7.25 11.05
N ARG A 329 -18.44 7.91 10.04
CA ARG A 329 -17.77 9.01 9.36
C ARG A 329 -17.57 10.19 10.31
N GLN A 330 -16.34 10.65 10.43
CA GLN A 330 -16.00 11.85 11.19
C GLN A 330 -16.42 13.11 10.40
N LYS A 331 -17.12 14.03 11.10
CA LYS A 331 -17.61 15.30 10.51
C LYS A 331 -16.52 16.38 10.45
#